data_fe1efc8d56ee606593e1a95bab92fc03
#
_entry.id   fe1efc8d56ee606593e1a95bab92fc03
#
_cell.length_a   1.000
_cell.length_b   1.000
_cell.length_c   1.000
_cell.angle_alpha   90.00
_cell.angle_beta   90.00
_cell.angle_gamma   90.00
#
_symmetry.space_group_name_H-M   'P 1'
#
loop_
_entity.id
_entity.type
_entity.pdbx_description
1 polymer ?
#
loop_
_entity_poly.entity_id
_entity_poly.type
_entity_poly.pdbx_seq_one_letter_code
_entity_poly.pdbx_strand_id
1 'polypeptide(L)'
;PYEGMAFDEYISKFPQAVSPQFSSLDKFPILVKFLDVEKPISIQVHPSDENAGPGEEGKAEAWYIVSANPGARIYYGLKEPITKEQLKQHALAGTLEQVVNQAPVQPGQVWYNHPGILHSLEGGALVAEVQQNSDTTYRVYDFNRKDAQGNLRELHLEKAAEVIDYTPQQGAEKAIQSKKAGANALSALFSCEYFKMKRLDVETRIELCCKEESFQCLLFLEGKGNILFAGERFAFQAGDCYFLPAGLGAYEVEGAC
;
A
#
# COMPACT_ATOMS: atom_id res chain seq x y z
N PRO A 1 25.80 -15.53 -1.81
CA PRO A 1 26.27 -15.86 -3.16
C PRO A 1 25.78 -14.89 -4.22
N TYR A 2 24.88 -13.92 -3.87
CA TYR A 2 24.32 -12.94 -4.78
C TYR A 2 24.63 -11.49 -4.36
N GLU A 3 25.64 -11.29 -3.53
CA GLU A 3 26.06 -9.97 -3.07
C GLU A 3 26.43 -9.08 -4.27
N GLY A 4 25.87 -7.87 -4.29
CA GLY A 4 26.05 -6.91 -5.38
C GLY A 4 25.13 -7.12 -6.60
N MET A 5 24.29 -8.15 -6.65
CA MET A 5 23.28 -8.31 -7.69
C MET A 5 22.09 -7.39 -7.42
N ALA A 6 21.61 -6.67 -8.42
CA ALA A 6 20.40 -5.87 -8.32
C ALA A 6 19.17 -6.77 -8.12
N PHE A 7 18.15 -6.27 -7.40
CA PHE A 7 16.99 -7.09 -7.07
C PHE A 7 16.18 -7.51 -8.29
N ASP A 8 16.02 -6.64 -9.26
CA ASP A 8 15.38 -6.91 -10.54
C ASP A 8 16.13 -7.98 -11.35
N GLU A 9 17.46 -7.93 -11.37
CA GLU A 9 18.30 -8.97 -11.96
C GLU A 9 18.11 -10.30 -11.24
N TYR A 10 18.05 -10.29 -9.90
CA TYR A 10 17.83 -11.47 -9.10
C TYR A 10 16.50 -12.17 -9.42
N ILE A 11 15.39 -11.44 -9.42
CA ILE A 11 14.07 -12.01 -9.67
C ILE A 11 13.89 -12.48 -11.13
N SER A 12 14.51 -11.78 -12.08
CA SER A 12 14.52 -12.20 -13.49
C SER A 12 15.28 -13.51 -13.68
N LYS A 13 16.38 -13.70 -12.96
CA LYS A 13 17.22 -14.91 -13.00
C LYS A 13 16.61 -16.06 -12.21
N PHE A 14 15.89 -15.78 -11.13
CA PHE A 14 15.28 -16.74 -10.21
C PHE A 14 13.80 -16.45 -9.96
N PRO A 15 12.93 -16.49 -10.99
CA PRO A 15 11.52 -16.13 -10.84
C PRO A 15 10.79 -17.03 -9.83
N GLN A 16 11.23 -18.29 -9.67
CA GLN A 16 10.71 -19.22 -8.65
C GLN A 16 10.98 -18.76 -7.20
N ALA A 17 11.90 -17.83 -6.98
CA ALA A 17 12.10 -17.23 -5.67
C ALA A 17 10.90 -16.35 -5.25
N VAL A 18 10.09 -15.89 -6.19
CA VAL A 18 8.86 -15.16 -5.95
C VAL A 18 7.69 -16.14 -5.78
N SER A 19 7.54 -17.08 -6.70
CA SER A 19 6.59 -18.19 -6.61
C SER A 19 7.01 -19.32 -7.56
N PRO A 20 6.85 -20.60 -7.18
CA PRO A 20 7.19 -21.73 -8.04
C PRO A 20 6.34 -21.78 -9.34
N GLN A 21 5.26 -21.01 -9.39
CA GLN A 21 4.40 -20.91 -10.59
C GLN A 21 5.00 -20.04 -11.69
N PHE A 22 5.99 -19.20 -11.38
CA PHE A 22 6.62 -18.30 -12.33
C PHE A 22 7.76 -19.01 -13.09
N SER A 23 7.65 -19.11 -14.40
CA SER A 23 8.73 -19.54 -15.29
C SER A 23 9.59 -18.36 -15.76
N SER A 24 8.99 -17.16 -15.80
CA SER A 24 9.63 -15.88 -16.06
C SER A 24 8.93 -14.79 -15.24
N LEU A 25 9.62 -13.71 -14.97
CA LEU A 25 9.07 -12.58 -14.25
C LEU A 25 9.70 -11.29 -14.79
N ASP A 26 8.91 -10.46 -15.44
CA ASP A 26 9.36 -9.19 -16.02
C ASP A 26 9.52 -8.11 -14.94
N LYS A 27 8.71 -8.19 -13.88
CA LYS A 27 8.79 -7.29 -12.73
C LYS A 27 8.28 -7.97 -11.46
N PHE A 28 8.73 -7.47 -10.31
CA PHE A 28 8.25 -7.93 -9.01
C PHE A 28 6.75 -7.61 -8.85
N PRO A 29 5.92 -8.53 -8.31
CA PRO A 29 4.45 -8.39 -8.39
C PRO A 29 3.87 -7.29 -7.49
N ILE A 30 4.56 -6.89 -6.44
CA ILE A 30 4.11 -5.85 -5.51
C ILE A 30 5.13 -4.73 -5.39
N LEU A 31 4.66 -3.58 -4.92
CA LEU A 31 5.47 -2.47 -4.51
C LEU A 31 5.17 -2.13 -3.06
N VAL A 32 6.21 -1.94 -2.25
CA VAL A 32 6.12 -1.57 -0.84
C VAL A 32 6.78 -0.22 -0.66
N LYS A 33 6.10 0.72 0.00
CA LYS A 33 6.57 2.09 0.19
C LYS A 33 6.27 2.59 1.59
N PHE A 34 7.08 3.55 2.04
CA PHE A 34 6.67 4.49 3.07
C PHE A 34 6.19 5.79 2.43
N LEU A 35 5.02 6.27 2.84
CA LEU A 35 4.51 7.59 2.48
C LEU A 35 4.53 8.47 3.74
N ASP A 36 5.34 9.52 3.70
CA ASP A 36 5.34 10.57 4.72
C ASP A 36 4.47 11.74 4.21
N VAL A 37 3.25 11.82 4.72
CA VAL A 37 2.20 12.68 4.18
C VAL A 37 2.02 13.91 5.07
N GLU A 38 2.88 14.91 4.93
CA GLU A 38 2.72 16.21 5.62
C GLU A 38 1.61 17.07 5.00
N LYS A 39 1.54 17.09 3.66
CA LYS A 39 0.55 17.85 2.87
C LYS A 39 -0.41 16.90 2.18
N PRO A 40 -1.65 17.35 1.88
CA PRO A 40 -2.60 16.50 1.17
C PRO A 40 -1.99 15.91 -0.10
N ILE A 41 -2.10 14.61 -0.29
CA ILE A 41 -1.88 14.01 -1.60
C ILE A 41 -3.10 14.25 -2.47
N SER A 42 -2.99 14.12 -3.80
CA SER A 42 -4.15 14.33 -4.67
C SER A 42 -5.30 13.36 -4.34
N ILE A 43 -6.55 13.81 -4.45
CA ILE A 43 -7.67 12.88 -4.53
C ILE A 43 -7.56 12.17 -5.87
N GLN A 44 -7.44 10.86 -5.84
CA GLN A 44 -7.08 10.00 -6.97
C GLN A 44 -7.89 8.72 -6.97
N VAL A 45 -7.85 8.02 -8.08
CA VAL A 45 -8.42 6.69 -8.26
C VAL A 45 -7.48 5.85 -9.11
N HIS A 46 -7.50 4.55 -8.90
CA HIS A 46 -6.76 3.59 -9.71
C HIS A 46 -7.70 2.67 -10.48
N PRO A 47 -7.35 2.25 -11.70
CA PRO A 47 -8.11 1.24 -12.43
C PRO A 47 -7.88 -0.16 -11.84
N SER A 48 -8.75 -1.09 -12.19
CA SER A 48 -8.48 -2.53 -12.11
C SER A 48 -7.70 -3.00 -13.35
N ASP A 49 -7.17 -4.24 -13.33
CA ASP A 49 -6.54 -4.83 -14.50
C ASP A 49 -7.49 -4.94 -15.69
N GLU A 50 -8.80 -5.04 -15.42
CA GLU A 50 -9.85 -5.19 -16.44
C GLU A 50 -10.18 -3.86 -17.15
N ASN A 51 -10.04 -2.71 -16.46
CA ASN A 51 -10.44 -1.40 -16.98
C ASN A 51 -9.28 -0.40 -17.09
N ALA A 52 -8.05 -0.84 -16.89
CA ALA A 52 -6.86 -0.05 -17.16
C ALA A 52 -6.75 0.29 -18.65
N GLY A 53 -6.25 1.48 -18.96
CA GLY A 53 -6.03 1.92 -20.34
C GLY A 53 -4.94 1.09 -21.06
N PRO A 54 -4.83 1.21 -22.38
CA PRO A 54 -3.79 0.52 -23.14
C PRO A 54 -2.38 0.84 -22.63
N GLY A 55 -1.64 -0.20 -22.22
CA GLY A 55 -0.29 -0.07 -21.64
C GLY A 55 -0.27 0.37 -20.19
N GLU A 56 -1.42 0.47 -19.54
CA GLU A 56 -1.58 0.73 -18.11
C GLU A 56 -1.97 -0.57 -17.39
N GLU A 57 -1.80 -0.60 -16.09
CA GLU A 57 -2.09 -1.76 -15.25
C GLU A 57 -2.97 -1.36 -14.08
N GLY A 58 -3.72 -2.31 -13.56
CA GLY A 58 -4.51 -2.14 -12.36
C GLY A 58 -3.63 -1.83 -11.14
N LYS A 59 -4.23 -1.18 -10.15
CA LYS A 59 -3.54 -0.84 -8.91
C LYS A 59 -4.47 -0.98 -7.71
N ALA A 60 -4.52 -2.18 -7.18
CA ALA A 60 -5.04 -2.42 -5.84
C ALA A 60 -3.97 -2.07 -4.81
N GLU A 61 -4.32 -1.30 -3.77
CA GLU A 61 -3.37 -0.90 -2.73
C GLU A 61 -4.00 -0.92 -1.34
N ALA A 62 -3.19 -1.14 -0.33
CA ALA A 62 -3.60 -1.05 1.06
C ALA A 62 -2.60 -0.20 1.85
N TRP A 63 -3.13 0.67 2.71
CA TRP A 63 -2.38 1.58 3.57
C TRP A 63 -2.47 1.13 5.01
N TYR A 64 -1.35 0.78 5.62
CA TYR A 64 -1.23 0.62 7.06
C TYR A 64 -0.77 1.94 7.66
N ILE A 65 -1.56 2.52 8.56
CA ILE A 65 -1.22 3.77 9.24
C ILE A 65 -0.20 3.47 10.35
N VAL A 66 1.05 3.86 10.13
CA VAL A 66 2.15 3.68 11.09
C VAL A 66 2.05 4.71 12.20
N SER A 67 1.88 5.98 11.81
CA SER A 67 1.65 7.09 12.74
C SER A 67 0.73 8.14 12.11
N ALA A 68 0.05 8.92 12.94
CA ALA A 68 -0.82 9.98 12.48
C ALA A 68 -0.81 11.15 13.50
N ASN A 69 -0.69 12.37 12.98
CA ASN A 69 -0.81 13.59 13.77
C ASN A 69 -2.30 13.86 14.12
N PRO A 70 -2.58 14.60 15.18
CA PRO A 70 -3.93 15.07 15.44
C PRO A 70 -4.51 15.83 14.24
N GLY A 71 -5.68 15.39 13.75
CA GLY A 71 -6.33 15.98 12.58
C GLY A 71 -6.00 15.30 11.24
N ALA A 72 -5.11 14.33 11.22
CA ALA A 72 -4.87 13.50 10.03
C ALA A 72 -6.16 12.78 9.62
N ARG A 73 -6.46 12.79 8.32
CA ARG A 73 -7.70 12.21 7.78
C ARG A 73 -7.49 11.61 6.39
N ILE A 74 -8.30 10.64 6.09
CA ILE A 74 -8.41 10.04 4.77
C ILE A 74 -9.66 10.56 4.06
N TYR A 75 -9.56 10.80 2.76
CA TYR A 75 -10.69 10.87 1.84
C TYR A 75 -10.93 9.47 1.29
N TYR A 76 -12.19 9.00 1.29
CA TYR A 76 -12.45 7.61 0.92
C TYR A 76 -13.85 7.40 0.34
N GLY A 77 -13.94 7.23 -0.97
CA GLY A 77 -15.18 6.99 -1.69
C GLY A 77 -16.19 8.15 -1.65
N LEU A 78 -17.27 8.01 -2.36
CA LEU A 78 -18.32 9.02 -2.47
C LEU A 78 -19.28 8.99 -1.28
N LYS A 79 -19.76 10.15 -0.84
CA LYS A 79 -20.80 10.30 0.20
C LYS A 79 -22.20 9.94 -0.30
N GLU A 80 -22.48 10.31 -1.54
CA GLU A 80 -23.78 10.19 -2.18
C GLU A 80 -23.62 9.86 -3.66
N PRO A 81 -24.65 9.34 -4.33
CA PRO A 81 -24.59 9.09 -5.76
C PRO A 81 -24.41 10.41 -6.53
N ILE A 82 -23.42 10.46 -7.41
CA ILE A 82 -23.21 11.57 -8.35
C ILE A 82 -22.99 11.01 -9.75
N THR A 83 -23.21 11.85 -10.77
CA THR A 83 -22.92 11.49 -12.16
C THR A 83 -21.45 11.78 -12.50
N LYS A 84 -20.97 11.23 -13.64
CA LYS A 84 -19.64 11.55 -14.19
C LYS A 84 -19.46 13.06 -14.42
N GLU A 85 -20.50 13.74 -14.90
CA GLU A 85 -20.50 15.18 -15.15
C GLU A 85 -20.40 15.97 -13.85
N GLN A 86 -21.14 15.57 -12.81
CA GLN A 86 -21.06 16.19 -11.48
C GLN A 86 -19.68 16.00 -10.85
N LEU A 87 -19.08 14.81 -10.96
CA LEU A 87 -17.72 14.56 -10.49
C LEU A 87 -16.73 15.56 -11.12
N LYS A 88 -16.75 15.69 -12.46
CA LYS A 88 -15.89 16.62 -13.20
C LYS A 88 -16.15 18.08 -12.80
N GLN A 89 -17.41 18.46 -12.63
CA GLN A 89 -17.77 19.80 -12.16
C GLN A 89 -17.19 20.09 -10.77
N HIS A 90 -17.34 19.16 -9.80
CA HIS A 90 -16.76 19.31 -8.48
C HIS A 90 -15.23 19.40 -8.51
N ALA A 91 -14.57 18.56 -9.33
CA ALA A 91 -13.13 18.57 -9.48
C ALA A 91 -12.63 19.93 -10.02
N LEU A 92 -13.24 20.44 -11.09
CA LEU A 92 -12.87 21.70 -11.72
C LEU A 92 -13.23 22.94 -10.86
N ALA A 93 -14.32 22.86 -10.12
CA ALA A 93 -14.73 23.93 -9.19
C ALA A 93 -13.95 23.93 -7.88
N GLY A 94 -13.11 22.92 -7.62
CA GLY A 94 -12.35 22.80 -6.36
C GLY A 94 -13.25 22.45 -5.16
N THR A 95 -14.36 21.77 -5.39
CA THR A 95 -15.35 21.40 -4.36
C THR A 95 -15.51 19.89 -4.18
N LEU A 96 -14.57 19.09 -4.71
CA LEU A 96 -14.65 17.62 -4.67
C LEU A 96 -14.73 17.07 -3.23
N GLU A 97 -14.08 17.73 -2.27
CA GLU A 97 -14.12 17.38 -0.85
C GLU A 97 -15.53 17.38 -0.24
N GLN A 98 -16.49 18.10 -0.85
CA GLN A 98 -17.88 18.13 -0.39
C GLN A 98 -18.62 16.83 -0.65
N VAL A 99 -18.23 16.09 -1.69
CA VAL A 99 -18.90 14.86 -2.15
C VAL A 99 -18.11 13.58 -1.85
N VAL A 100 -16.88 13.69 -1.35
CA VAL A 100 -16.05 12.55 -0.93
C VAL A 100 -16.09 12.41 0.60
N ASN A 101 -16.22 11.18 1.11
CA ASN A 101 -16.17 10.92 2.54
C ASN A 101 -14.82 11.30 3.12
N GLN A 102 -14.85 11.74 4.39
CA GLN A 102 -13.66 12.02 5.19
C GLN A 102 -13.76 11.28 6.51
N ALA A 103 -12.67 10.68 6.92
CA ALA A 103 -12.59 9.99 8.20
C ALA A 103 -11.23 10.27 8.88
N PRO A 104 -11.18 10.44 10.22
CA PRO A 104 -9.92 10.52 10.93
C PRO A 104 -9.17 9.20 10.81
N VAL A 105 -7.85 9.27 10.65
CA VAL A 105 -6.99 8.08 10.65
C VAL A 105 -6.27 7.94 11.99
N GLN A 106 -6.00 6.69 12.37
CA GLN A 106 -5.32 6.35 13.61
C GLN A 106 -4.24 5.28 13.35
N PRO A 107 -3.13 5.28 14.09
CA PRO A 107 -2.13 4.23 14.01
C PRO A 107 -2.75 2.83 14.17
N GLY A 108 -2.26 1.89 13.40
CA GLY A 108 -2.74 0.50 13.39
C GLY A 108 -3.95 0.25 12.49
N GLN A 109 -4.55 1.26 11.87
CA GLN A 109 -5.60 1.05 10.88
C GLN A 109 -5.04 0.58 9.55
N VAL A 110 -5.79 -0.28 8.85
CA VAL A 110 -5.57 -0.66 7.45
C VAL A 110 -6.71 -0.14 6.61
N TRP A 111 -6.41 0.58 5.53
CA TRP A 111 -7.35 1.06 4.54
C TRP A 111 -7.07 0.39 3.20
N TYR A 112 -8.05 -0.31 2.67
CA TYR A 112 -7.93 -0.95 1.36
C TYR A 112 -8.50 -0.03 0.27
N ASN A 113 -7.62 0.59 -0.48
CA ASN A 113 -7.95 1.40 -1.65
C ASN A 113 -8.10 0.46 -2.85
N HIS A 114 -9.25 -0.23 -2.93
CA HIS A 114 -9.50 -1.11 -4.07
C HIS A 114 -9.69 -0.28 -5.35
N PRO A 115 -9.40 -0.85 -6.52
CA PRO A 115 -9.61 -0.17 -7.79
C PRO A 115 -11.01 0.44 -7.89
N GLY A 116 -11.11 1.67 -8.40
CA GLY A 116 -12.35 2.42 -8.51
C GLY A 116 -12.69 3.32 -7.30
N ILE A 117 -12.03 3.16 -6.15
CA ILE A 117 -12.29 4.01 -4.99
C ILE A 117 -11.50 5.32 -5.05
N LEU A 118 -12.21 6.44 -4.98
CA LEU A 118 -11.61 7.75 -4.73
C LEU A 118 -10.96 7.78 -3.35
N HIS A 119 -9.67 8.12 -3.29
CA HIS A 119 -8.96 8.19 -2.01
C HIS A 119 -7.88 9.26 -2.01
N SER A 120 -7.53 9.72 -0.82
CA SER A 120 -6.45 10.64 -0.53
C SER A 120 -6.15 10.63 0.96
N LEU A 121 -5.04 11.22 1.37
CA LEU A 121 -4.64 11.36 2.76
C LEU A 121 -4.05 12.74 3.00
N GLU A 122 -4.34 13.32 4.17
CA GLU A 122 -3.79 14.61 4.60
C GLU A 122 -3.56 14.69 6.10
N GLY A 123 -2.81 15.70 6.53
CA GLY A 123 -2.73 16.11 7.93
C GLY A 123 -1.62 15.46 8.74
N GLY A 124 -0.58 14.97 8.12
CA GLY A 124 0.58 14.41 8.80
C GLY A 124 0.36 12.95 9.22
N ALA A 125 0.65 12.02 8.33
CA ALA A 125 0.62 10.60 8.63
C ALA A 125 1.78 9.89 7.94
N LEU A 126 2.38 8.91 8.63
CA LEU A 126 3.30 7.96 8.04
C LEU A 126 2.53 6.68 7.71
N VAL A 127 2.63 6.23 6.49
CA VAL A 127 1.91 5.06 5.97
C VAL A 127 2.89 4.05 5.40
N ALA A 128 2.69 2.78 5.71
CA ALA A 128 3.27 1.68 4.96
C ALA A 128 2.24 1.25 3.89
N GLU A 129 2.57 1.49 2.63
CA GLU A 129 1.74 1.14 1.47
C GLU A 129 2.21 -0.17 0.87
N VAL A 130 1.28 -1.08 0.63
CA VAL A 130 1.49 -2.28 -0.19
C VAL A 130 0.52 -2.23 -1.35
N GLN A 131 1.02 -2.37 -2.58
CA GLN A 131 0.23 -2.25 -3.80
C GLN A 131 0.67 -3.25 -4.87
N GLN A 132 -0.17 -3.49 -5.89
CA GLN A 132 0.31 -4.04 -7.15
C GLN A 132 1.46 -3.16 -7.67
N ASN A 133 2.44 -3.76 -8.35
CA ASN A 133 3.56 -3.00 -8.90
C ASN A 133 3.13 -2.23 -10.17
N SER A 134 2.33 -1.20 -9.94
CA SER A 134 1.79 -0.29 -10.96
C SER A 134 1.97 1.16 -10.51
N ASP A 135 2.24 2.04 -11.44
CA ASP A 135 2.32 3.49 -11.22
C ASP A 135 1.08 4.22 -11.76
N THR A 136 0.11 3.49 -12.30
CA THR A 136 -1.13 4.04 -12.86
C THR A 136 -1.93 4.78 -11.80
N THR A 137 -2.08 6.09 -12.00
CA THR A 137 -2.82 6.97 -11.08
C THR A 137 -3.61 7.99 -11.86
N TYR A 138 -4.94 7.98 -11.70
CA TYR A 138 -5.80 9.00 -12.27
C TYR A 138 -6.12 10.05 -11.22
N ARG A 139 -5.47 11.20 -11.35
CA ARG A 139 -5.63 12.36 -10.47
C ARG A 139 -6.94 13.07 -10.79
N VAL A 140 -7.81 13.19 -9.79
CA VAL A 140 -9.11 13.83 -9.92
C VAL A 140 -9.08 15.26 -9.39
N TYR A 141 -8.41 15.49 -8.26
CA TYR A 141 -8.28 16.82 -7.67
C TYR A 141 -6.97 16.94 -6.90
N ASP A 142 -6.26 18.04 -7.09
CA ASP A 142 -4.93 18.27 -6.49
C ASP A 142 -4.88 19.51 -5.58
N PHE A 143 -6.02 19.91 -4.99
CA PHE A 143 -6.11 21.06 -4.07
C PHE A 143 -5.57 22.37 -4.69
N ASN A 144 -5.64 22.49 -6.02
CA ASN A 144 -5.12 23.63 -6.80
C ASN A 144 -3.62 23.92 -6.52
N ARG A 145 -2.84 22.89 -6.15
CA ARG A 145 -1.41 23.05 -5.90
C ARG A 145 -0.68 23.38 -7.18
N LYS A 146 0.27 24.30 -7.05
CA LYS A 146 1.15 24.72 -8.14
C LYS A 146 2.56 24.20 -7.92
N ASP A 147 3.23 23.84 -9.00
CA ASP A 147 4.65 23.53 -9.01
C ASP A 147 5.49 24.81 -8.79
N ALA A 148 6.82 24.66 -8.75
CA ALA A 148 7.74 25.78 -8.59
C ALA A 148 7.69 26.80 -9.75
N GLN A 149 7.13 26.43 -10.90
CA GLN A 149 6.93 27.26 -12.08
C GLN A 149 5.53 27.90 -12.10
N GLY A 150 4.67 27.60 -11.13
CA GLY A 150 3.31 28.13 -11.01
C GLY A 150 2.25 27.37 -11.80
N ASN A 151 2.58 26.22 -12.37
CA ASN A 151 1.65 25.38 -13.13
C ASN A 151 0.86 24.46 -12.20
N LEU A 152 -0.41 24.22 -12.56
CA LEU A 152 -1.22 23.16 -11.93
C LEU A 152 -0.78 21.79 -12.46
N ARG A 153 -0.87 20.76 -11.60
CA ARG A 153 -0.66 19.37 -12.04
C ARG A 153 -1.84 18.93 -12.91
N GLU A 154 -1.53 18.12 -13.92
CA GLU A 154 -2.54 17.57 -14.81
C GLU A 154 -3.56 16.72 -14.05
N LEU A 155 -4.84 16.90 -14.39
CA LEU A 155 -5.95 16.08 -13.92
C LEU A 155 -6.36 15.09 -15.02
N HIS A 156 -6.66 13.86 -14.61
CA HIS A 156 -7.01 12.76 -15.53
C HIS A 156 -8.53 12.48 -15.51
N LEU A 157 -9.36 13.53 -15.59
CA LEU A 157 -10.80 13.48 -15.30
C LEU A 157 -11.57 12.49 -16.19
N GLU A 158 -11.21 12.41 -17.48
CA GLU A 158 -11.89 11.49 -18.40
C GLU A 158 -11.60 10.04 -18.03
N LYS A 159 -10.33 9.67 -17.84
CA LYS A 159 -9.93 8.32 -17.44
C LYS A 159 -10.49 7.97 -16.06
N ALA A 160 -10.39 8.87 -15.10
CA ALA A 160 -10.93 8.68 -13.76
C ALA A 160 -12.43 8.40 -13.77
N ALA A 161 -13.20 9.18 -14.53
CA ALA A 161 -14.65 9.04 -14.62
C ALA A 161 -15.10 7.66 -15.17
N GLU A 162 -14.25 6.99 -15.94
CA GLU A 162 -14.58 5.64 -16.48
C GLU A 162 -14.32 4.51 -15.48
N VAL A 163 -13.42 4.72 -14.50
CA VAL A 163 -13.01 3.65 -13.58
C VAL A 163 -13.55 3.81 -12.15
N ILE A 164 -14.08 4.99 -11.79
CA ILE A 164 -14.63 5.24 -10.46
C ILE A 164 -15.84 4.36 -10.18
N ASP A 165 -15.87 3.77 -8.98
CA ASP A 165 -17.08 3.19 -8.39
C ASP A 165 -17.97 4.33 -7.85
N TYR A 166 -19.08 4.59 -8.54
CA TYR A 166 -20.04 5.61 -8.17
C TYR A 166 -21.00 5.20 -7.04
N THR A 167 -20.85 3.99 -6.52
CA THR A 167 -21.61 3.52 -5.35
C THR A 167 -21.14 4.28 -4.10
N PRO A 168 -22.04 4.93 -3.35
CA PRO A 168 -21.66 5.61 -2.11
C PRO A 168 -21.01 4.66 -1.11
N GLN A 169 -19.91 5.09 -0.53
CA GLN A 169 -19.19 4.32 0.47
C GLN A 169 -19.54 4.83 1.86
N GLN A 170 -19.72 3.92 2.80
CA GLN A 170 -19.88 4.28 4.21
C GLN A 170 -18.48 4.44 4.84
N GLY A 171 -18.08 5.68 5.02
CA GLY A 171 -16.79 6.23 5.49
C GLY A 171 -15.92 5.39 6.44
N ALA A 172 -15.78 5.82 7.70
CA ALA A 172 -14.83 5.27 8.68
C ALA A 172 -14.99 3.76 9.01
N GLU A 173 -16.14 3.16 8.70
CA GLU A 173 -16.41 1.73 8.92
C GLU A 173 -15.55 0.81 8.03
N LYS A 174 -14.88 1.36 7.02
CA LYS A 174 -14.01 0.60 6.11
C LYS A 174 -12.61 0.38 6.66
N ALA A 175 -12.22 1.08 7.74
CA ALA A 175 -10.92 0.86 8.36
C ALA A 175 -10.89 -0.49 9.10
N ILE A 176 -9.91 -1.32 8.75
CA ILE A 176 -9.63 -2.55 9.49
C ILE A 176 -8.70 -2.19 10.65
N GLN A 177 -9.19 -2.33 11.89
CA GLN A 177 -8.38 -2.05 13.07
C GLN A 177 -7.47 -3.22 13.38
N SER A 178 -6.16 -3.01 13.25
CA SER A 178 -5.17 -3.99 13.69
C SER A 178 -5.09 -4.00 15.21
N LYS A 179 -5.08 -5.18 15.81
CA LYS A 179 -4.87 -5.37 17.25
C LYS A 179 -3.62 -6.20 17.46
N LYS A 180 -2.80 -5.80 18.44
CA LYS A 180 -1.70 -6.64 18.90
C LYS A 180 -2.28 -7.92 19.49
N ALA A 181 -1.89 -9.08 18.93
CA ALA A 181 -2.41 -10.37 19.37
C ALA A 181 -1.70 -10.94 20.62
N GLY A 182 -0.62 -10.30 21.05
CA GLY A 182 0.20 -10.67 22.20
C GLY A 182 1.68 -10.41 21.94
N ALA A 183 2.52 -10.76 22.88
CA ALA A 183 3.97 -10.81 22.69
C ALA A 183 4.32 -11.94 21.72
N ASN A 184 5.25 -11.70 20.78
CA ASN A 184 5.70 -12.68 19.79
C ASN A 184 4.55 -13.33 19.03
N ALA A 185 3.71 -12.51 18.37
CA ALA A 185 2.50 -12.96 17.70
C ALA A 185 2.45 -12.50 16.24
N LEU A 186 1.89 -13.35 15.37
CA LEU A 186 1.60 -13.05 13.98
C LEU A 186 0.08 -12.97 13.80
N SER A 187 -0.42 -11.82 13.33
CA SER A 187 -1.84 -11.54 13.13
C SER A 187 -2.14 -11.27 11.66
N ALA A 188 -3.26 -11.79 11.15
CA ALA A 188 -3.75 -11.40 9.85
C ALA A 188 -4.30 -9.98 9.91
N LEU A 189 -3.93 -9.14 8.93
CA LEU A 189 -4.45 -7.78 8.78
C LEU A 189 -5.45 -7.70 7.64
N PHE A 190 -5.02 -8.08 6.44
CA PHE A 190 -5.76 -7.89 5.21
C PHE A 190 -5.37 -8.93 4.16
N SER A 191 -6.28 -9.26 3.26
CA SER A 191 -6.02 -10.14 2.12
C SER A 191 -6.90 -9.74 0.94
N CYS A 192 -6.31 -9.62 -0.24
CA CYS A 192 -6.98 -9.51 -1.51
C CYS A 192 -6.42 -10.55 -2.50
N GLU A 193 -6.81 -10.47 -3.74
CA GLU A 193 -6.33 -11.34 -4.82
C GLU A 193 -4.81 -11.22 -5.02
N TYR A 194 -4.26 -10.02 -4.89
CA TYR A 194 -2.88 -9.69 -5.24
C TYR A 194 -1.87 -9.90 -4.10
N PHE A 195 -2.28 -9.66 -2.84
CA PHE A 195 -1.37 -9.77 -1.69
C PHE A 195 -2.10 -10.02 -0.37
N LYS A 196 -1.31 -10.45 0.61
CA LYS A 196 -1.76 -10.64 1.99
C LYS A 196 -0.86 -9.83 2.92
N MET A 197 -1.47 -9.10 3.84
CA MET A 197 -0.77 -8.36 4.88
C MET A 197 -0.97 -9.03 6.24
N LYS A 198 0.11 -9.11 6.99
CA LYS A 198 0.11 -9.61 8.37
C LYS A 198 0.90 -8.64 9.24
N ARG A 199 0.54 -8.57 10.50
CA ARG A 199 1.29 -7.86 11.53
C ARG A 199 2.07 -8.87 12.35
N LEU A 200 3.34 -8.62 12.54
CA LEU A 200 4.24 -9.35 13.40
C LEU A 200 4.62 -8.46 14.58
N ASP A 201 4.27 -8.89 15.80
CA ASP A 201 4.69 -8.25 17.05
C ASP A 201 5.74 -9.13 17.72
N VAL A 202 6.95 -8.64 17.93
CA VAL A 202 8.05 -9.38 18.54
C VAL A 202 8.56 -8.63 19.76
N GLU A 203 8.54 -9.27 20.93
CA GLU A 203 9.15 -8.75 22.16
C GLU A 203 10.47 -9.42 22.50
N THR A 204 10.67 -10.66 22.07
CA THR A 204 11.91 -11.42 22.28
C THR A 204 12.31 -12.22 21.04
N ARG A 205 11.52 -13.24 20.68
CA ARG A 205 11.82 -14.15 19.57
C ARG A 205 10.56 -14.88 19.10
N ILE A 206 10.45 -15.06 17.79
CA ILE A 206 9.38 -15.85 17.16
C ILE A 206 9.96 -16.69 16.02
N GLU A 207 9.53 -17.94 15.94
CA GLU A 207 9.83 -18.83 14.82
C GLU A 207 8.75 -18.71 13.74
N LEU A 208 9.15 -18.59 12.49
CA LEU A 208 8.32 -18.37 11.32
C LEU A 208 8.75 -19.32 10.19
N CYS A 209 7.92 -19.40 9.15
CA CYS A 209 8.23 -20.20 7.97
C CYS A 209 7.81 -19.48 6.70
N CYS A 210 8.74 -19.32 5.76
CA CYS A 210 8.45 -18.91 4.39
C CYS A 210 8.25 -20.18 3.56
N LYS A 211 6.99 -20.45 3.23
CA LYS A 211 6.57 -21.66 2.53
C LYS A 211 6.90 -21.58 1.03
N GLU A 212 6.73 -22.71 0.32
CA GLU A 212 7.02 -22.79 -1.11
C GLU A 212 6.07 -22.00 -2.01
N GLU A 213 4.83 -21.74 -1.55
CA GLU A 213 3.80 -21.16 -2.40
C GLU A 213 4.09 -19.71 -2.81
N SER A 214 4.80 -18.94 -1.97
CA SER A 214 5.09 -17.53 -2.23
C SER A 214 6.19 -16.99 -1.32
N PHE A 215 6.84 -15.93 -1.78
CA PHE A 215 7.78 -15.11 -1.01
C PHE A 215 7.11 -14.41 0.19
N GLN A 216 7.95 -13.86 1.07
CA GLN A 216 7.54 -12.91 2.11
C GLN A 216 8.40 -11.65 2.04
N CYS A 217 7.79 -10.49 2.33
CA CYS A 217 8.51 -9.26 2.62
C CYS A 217 8.30 -8.90 4.09
N LEU A 218 9.38 -8.75 4.85
CA LEU A 218 9.35 -8.24 6.22
C LEU A 218 9.68 -6.75 6.17
N LEU A 219 8.71 -5.91 6.46
CA LEU A 219 8.89 -4.47 6.61
C LEU A 219 8.90 -4.13 8.10
N PHE A 220 10.04 -3.67 8.61
CA PHE A 220 10.22 -3.33 10.02
C PHE A 220 9.77 -1.89 10.27
N LEU A 221 8.66 -1.71 10.99
CA LEU A 221 8.05 -0.40 11.24
C LEU A 221 8.66 0.27 12.46
N GLU A 222 9.17 -0.52 13.42
CA GLU A 222 9.78 -0.04 14.67
C GLU A 222 10.82 -1.03 15.19
N GLY A 223 11.65 -0.58 16.13
CA GLY A 223 12.59 -1.44 16.84
C GLY A 223 13.83 -1.85 16.06
N LYS A 224 14.49 -2.87 16.55
CA LYS A 224 15.69 -3.48 15.95
C LYS A 224 15.90 -4.91 16.44
N GLY A 225 16.66 -5.69 15.68
CA GLY A 225 16.94 -7.08 16.03
C GLY A 225 17.72 -7.81 14.96
N ASN A 226 17.48 -9.11 14.83
CA ASN A 226 18.08 -9.96 13.82
C ASN A 226 17.06 -10.95 13.25
N ILE A 227 17.16 -11.20 11.96
CA ILE A 227 16.59 -12.39 11.33
C ILE A 227 17.65 -13.49 11.46
N LEU A 228 17.27 -14.67 11.95
CA LEU A 228 18.13 -15.83 12.09
C LEU A 228 17.73 -16.86 11.04
N PHE A 229 18.67 -17.24 10.20
CA PHE A 229 18.48 -18.25 9.17
C PHE A 229 19.76 -19.04 8.90
N ALA A 230 19.68 -20.36 8.87
CA ALA A 230 20.80 -21.27 8.57
C ALA A 230 22.07 -21.01 9.41
N GLY A 231 21.90 -20.58 10.67
CA GLY A 231 23.00 -20.26 11.58
C GLY A 231 23.60 -18.86 11.43
N GLU A 232 23.14 -18.09 10.46
CA GLU A 232 23.54 -16.69 10.24
C GLU A 232 22.57 -15.72 10.90
N ARG A 233 23.04 -14.48 11.12
CA ARG A 233 22.27 -13.38 11.72
C ARG A 233 22.27 -12.18 10.78
N PHE A 234 21.09 -11.73 10.40
CA PHE A 234 20.89 -10.56 9.55
C PHE A 234 20.25 -9.46 10.39
N ALA A 235 21.02 -8.43 10.71
CA ALA A 235 20.54 -7.32 11.54
C ALA A 235 19.48 -6.49 10.80
N PHE A 236 18.46 -6.05 11.54
CA PHE A 236 17.46 -5.09 11.05
C PHE A 236 17.23 -3.96 12.04
N GLN A 237 16.70 -2.85 11.51
CA GLN A 237 16.19 -1.71 12.26
C GLN A 237 14.92 -1.18 11.60
N ALA A 238 14.24 -0.23 12.25
CA ALA A 238 13.07 0.43 11.70
C ALA A 238 13.38 1.05 10.32
N GLY A 239 12.50 0.82 9.34
CA GLY A 239 12.65 1.24 7.94
C GLY A 239 13.24 0.16 7.02
N ASP A 240 13.86 -0.88 7.57
CA ASP A 240 14.42 -1.98 6.75
C ASP A 240 13.30 -2.85 6.15
N CYS A 241 13.57 -3.34 4.94
CA CYS A 241 12.72 -4.31 4.25
C CYS A 241 13.55 -5.50 3.77
N TYR A 242 13.13 -6.70 4.15
CA TYR A 242 13.77 -7.96 3.74
C TYR A 242 12.86 -8.77 2.84
N PHE A 243 13.38 -9.16 1.68
CA PHE A 243 12.77 -10.16 0.82
C PHE A 243 13.22 -11.56 1.26
N LEU A 244 12.26 -12.44 1.53
CA LEU A 244 12.48 -13.85 1.82
C LEU A 244 11.91 -14.67 0.67
N PRO A 245 12.76 -15.41 -0.08
CA PRO A 245 12.30 -16.15 -1.25
C PRO A 245 11.32 -17.28 -0.88
N ALA A 246 10.43 -17.59 -1.81
CA ALA A 246 9.54 -18.74 -1.70
C ALA A 246 10.37 -20.01 -1.41
N GLY A 247 9.91 -20.81 -0.45
CA GLY A 247 10.60 -22.03 -0.06
C GLY A 247 11.84 -21.84 0.82
N LEU A 248 12.09 -20.63 1.34
CA LEU A 248 13.20 -20.42 2.30
C LEU A 248 13.13 -21.36 3.50
N GLY A 249 11.92 -21.76 3.92
CA GLY A 249 11.71 -22.62 5.08
C GLY A 249 11.66 -21.86 6.41
N ALA A 250 12.08 -22.53 7.50
CA ALA A 250 12.03 -21.98 8.85
C ALA A 250 13.09 -20.89 9.05
N TYR A 251 12.69 -19.81 9.68
CA TYR A 251 13.56 -18.71 10.11
C TYR A 251 13.02 -18.12 11.42
N GLU A 252 13.79 -17.29 12.08
CA GLU A 252 13.36 -16.64 13.31
C GLU A 252 13.58 -15.13 13.24
N VAL A 253 12.76 -14.40 13.96
CA VAL A 253 12.94 -12.97 14.23
C VAL A 253 13.21 -12.83 15.72
N GLU A 254 14.35 -12.25 16.07
CA GLU A 254 14.79 -12.00 17.45
C GLU A 254 14.99 -10.49 17.64
N GLY A 255 14.40 -9.93 18.69
CA GLY A 255 14.50 -8.50 19.00
C GLY A 255 13.21 -7.98 19.62
N ALA A 256 13.07 -6.64 19.59
CA ALA A 256 11.85 -5.95 19.95
C ALA A 256 11.41 -5.07 18.76
N CYS A 257 10.32 -5.45 18.09
CA CYS A 257 9.83 -4.76 16.89
C CYS A 257 8.33 -5.02 16.66
#